data_c0ca656559949e009802d4c23ee844d8
#
_entry.id   c0ca656559949e009802d4c23ee844d8
#
_cell.length_a   1.000
_cell.length_b   1.000
_cell.length_c   1.000
_cell.angle_alpha   90.00
_cell.angle_beta   90.00
_cell.angle_gamma   90.00
#
_symmetry.space_group_name_H-M   'P 1'
#
loop_
_entity.id
_entity.type
_entity.pdbx_description
1 polymer ?
#
loop_
_entity_poly.entity_id
_entity_poly.type
_entity_poly.pdbx_seq_one_letter_code
_entity_poly.pdbx_strand_id
1 'polypeptide(L)'
;LKVKGKKNIAFAELPSVTENGMSSLFGCAEVEDVAQTRYSNLKTVIPDVEIIQLERLNSGVTANKLVLMFGDIDQVGEKKQLAGLKDINAYEAFVSEKINDLFSMGYGKVYLTADHGFVITGILDEADKIPVPDGDIIKSEERFCLANDTLGNENIIVRSQKYKESQYQYYAKSDKPFVSKGAYGYAHGGFTPQECIIPSYEFANENQESLGVFIVNKSALLNVTGTYFTVKPVSYTHLTLPT
;
A
#
# COMPACT_ATOMS: atom_id res chain seq x y z
N LEU A 1 15.91 5.50 19.84
CA LEU A 1 15.84 4.64 18.63
C LEU A 1 16.48 5.39 17.47
N LYS A 2 17.45 4.77 16.78
CA LYS A 2 18.03 5.33 15.56
C LYS A 2 17.41 4.57 14.38
N VAL A 3 16.44 5.20 13.74
CA VAL A 3 15.71 4.60 12.63
C VAL A 3 16.26 5.13 11.32
N LYS A 4 16.64 4.24 10.42
CA LYS A 4 17.01 4.56 9.05
C LYS A 4 15.84 4.31 8.12
N GLY A 5 15.49 5.33 7.34
CA GLY A 5 14.44 5.26 6.34
C GLY A 5 14.99 5.21 4.92
N LYS A 6 14.43 4.35 4.08
CA LYS A 6 14.65 4.33 2.64
C LYS A 6 13.30 4.58 1.95
N LYS A 7 13.28 5.54 1.03
CA LYS A 7 12.09 5.85 0.21
C LYS A 7 12.24 5.23 -1.18
N ASN A 8 11.23 4.51 -1.60
CA ASN A 8 11.03 4.01 -2.96
C ASN A 8 9.73 4.57 -3.53
N ILE A 9 9.47 4.31 -4.79
CA ILE A 9 8.25 4.66 -5.49
C ILE A 9 7.63 3.37 -6.03
N ALA A 10 6.34 3.23 -5.85
CA ALA A 10 5.51 2.21 -6.47
C ALA A 10 4.42 2.88 -7.31
N PHE A 11 3.72 2.11 -8.13
CA PHE A 11 2.58 2.58 -8.92
C PHE A 11 1.32 1.85 -8.47
N ALA A 12 0.23 2.61 -8.35
CA ALA A 12 -1.09 2.03 -8.07
C ALA A 12 -1.60 1.22 -9.26
N GLU A 13 -2.35 0.17 -8.96
CA GLU A 13 -3.13 -0.52 -9.98
C GLU A 13 -4.28 0.38 -10.48
N LEU A 14 -4.68 0.18 -11.73
CA LEU A 14 -5.72 0.98 -12.37
C LEU A 14 -7.03 0.20 -12.56
N PRO A 15 -8.17 0.83 -12.35
CA PRO A 15 -8.40 2.13 -11.70
C PRO A 15 -7.78 2.21 -10.30
N SER A 16 -7.32 3.41 -9.89
CA SER A 16 -6.66 3.62 -8.60
C SER A 16 -7.65 3.64 -7.44
N VAL A 17 -8.22 2.48 -7.17
CA VAL A 17 -9.24 2.20 -6.14
C VAL A 17 -8.79 1.10 -5.20
N THR A 18 -9.37 1.09 -4.00
CA THR A 18 -8.98 0.17 -2.92
C THR A 18 -9.01 -1.30 -3.33
N GLU A 19 -10.02 -1.74 -4.07
CA GLU A 19 -10.13 -3.14 -4.48
C GLU A 19 -8.92 -3.59 -5.31
N ASN A 20 -8.47 -2.74 -6.23
CA ASN A 20 -7.34 -3.03 -7.12
C ASN A 20 -6.02 -3.00 -6.36
N GLY A 21 -5.75 -1.89 -5.67
CA GLY A 21 -4.50 -1.71 -4.95
C GLY A 21 -4.32 -2.75 -3.85
N MET A 22 -5.36 -3.02 -3.07
CA MET A 22 -5.32 -4.03 -2.01
C MET A 22 -5.22 -5.45 -2.56
N SER A 23 -5.86 -5.76 -3.69
CA SER A 23 -5.70 -7.07 -4.35
C SER A 23 -4.26 -7.29 -4.79
N SER A 24 -3.64 -6.29 -5.39
CA SER A 24 -2.23 -6.32 -5.79
C SER A 24 -1.30 -6.46 -4.59
N LEU A 25 -1.47 -5.63 -3.55
CA LEU A 25 -0.65 -5.67 -2.33
C LEU A 25 -0.75 -7.02 -1.61
N PHE A 26 -1.90 -7.69 -1.67
CA PHE A 26 -2.14 -8.97 -1.01
C PHE A 26 -1.87 -10.18 -1.93
N GLY A 27 -1.33 -9.93 -3.12
CA GLY A 27 -0.90 -10.97 -4.05
C GLY A 27 -2.05 -11.78 -4.65
N CYS A 28 -3.24 -11.19 -4.76
CA CYS A 28 -4.36 -11.82 -5.45
C CYS A 28 -4.06 -11.95 -6.96
N ALA A 29 -4.43 -13.08 -7.56
CA ALA A 29 -4.25 -13.31 -8.99
C ALA A 29 -5.15 -12.41 -9.85
N GLU A 30 -6.31 -12.07 -9.32
CA GLU A 30 -7.31 -11.18 -9.92
C GLU A 30 -7.80 -10.17 -8.89
N VAL A 31 -8.55 -9.17 -9.36
CA VAL A 31 -9.13 -8.16 -8.47
C VAL A 31 -10.27 -8.78 -7.66
N GLU A 32 -10.12 -8.70 -6.35
CA GLU A 32 -11.07 -9.21 -5.37
C GLU A 32 -11.82 -8.06 -4.70
N ASP A 33 -13.13 -8.02 -4.84
CA ASP A 33 -13.96 -6.97 -4.25
C ASP A 33 -14.15 -7.16 -2.73
N VAL A 34 -14.13 -8.41 -2.29
CA VAL A 34 -14.37 -8.76 -0.87
C VAL A 34 -13.09 -8.71 -0.06
N ALA A 35 -13.03 -7.84 0.94
CA ALA A 35 -11.86 -7.70 1.81
C ALA A 35 -11.44 -9.01 2.48
N GLN A 36 -12.41 -9.82 2.92
CA GLN A 36 -12.12 -11.10 3.57
C GLN A 36 -11.41 -12.09 2.64
N THR A 37 -11.75 -12.09 1.34
CA THR A 37 -11.08 -12.91 0.33
C THR A 37 -9.63 -12.46 0.17
N ARG A 38 -9.38 -11.15 0.07
CA ARG A 38 -8.02 -10.58 0.03
C ARG A 38 -7.20 -10.97 1.27
N TYR A 39 -7.79 -10.90 2.47
CA TYR A 39 -7.10 -11.31 3.72
C TYR A 39 -6.78 -12.79 3.74
N SER A 40 -7.68 -13.64 3.27
CA SER A 40 -7.45 -15.08 3.16
C SER A 40 -6.33 -15.40 2.19
N ASN A 41 -6.28 -14.70 1.06
CA ASN A 41 -5.21 -14.84 0.08
C ASN A 41 -3.85 -14.42 0.69
N LEU A 42 -3.78 -13.29 1.37
CA LEU A 42 -2.54 -12.85 2.02
C LEU A 42 -2.01 -13.88 3.01
N LYS A 43 -2.87 -14.52 3.81
CA LYS A 43 -2.48 -15.59 4.75
C LYS A 43 -1.96 -16.84 4.04
N THR A 44 -2.39 -17.08 2.80
CA THR A 44 -1.85 -18.16 1.96
C THR A 44 -0.46 -17.81 1.43
N VAL A 45 -0.27 -16.56 1.00
CA VAL A 45 1.02 -16.05 0.48
C VAL A 45 2.05 -15.87 1.59
N ILE A 46 1.61 -15.36 2.75
CA ILE A 46 2.45 -15.13 3.93
C ILE A 46 1.85 -15.90 5.12
N PRO A 47 2.24 -17.15 5.33
CA PRO A 47 1.79 -17.92 6.49
C PRO A 47 2.14 -17.22 7.80
N ASP A 48 1.28 -17.37 8.80
CA ASP A 48 1.42 -16.80 10.16
C ASP A 48 1.39 -15.27 10.21
N VAL A 49 0.88 -14.60 9.15
CA VAL A 49 0.64 -13.16 9.19
C VAL A 49 -0.62 -12.85 10.01
N GLU A 50 -0.50 -11.91 10.91
CA GLU A 50 -1.64 -11.29 11.60
C GLU A 50 -2.02 -9.98 10.89
N ILE A 51 -3.32 -9.73 10.71
CA ILE A 51 -3.85 -8.53 10.07
C ILE A 51 -4.76 -7.84 11.08
N ILE A 52 -4.39 -6.64 11.49
CA ILE A 52 -5.17 -5.84 12.44
C ILE A 52 -5.28 -4.39 11.98
N GLN A 53 -6.23 -3.67 12.56
CA GLN A 53 -6.31 -2.21 12.37
C GLN A 53 -5.20 -1.54 13.17
N LEU A 54 -4.61 -0.46 12.61
CA LEU A 54 -3.48 0.26 13.21
C LEU A 54 -3.81 0.79 14.62
N GLU A 55 -5.06 1.19 14.83
CA GLU A 55 -5.57 1.71 16.11
C GLU A 55 -5.59 0.63 17.20
N ARG A 56 -5.60 -0.64 16.82
CA ARG A 56 -5.60 -1.78 17.75
C ARG A 56 -4.19 -2.26 18.13
N LEU A 57 -3.16 -1.68 17.52
CA LEU A 57 -1.79 -2.01 17.86
C LEU A 57 -1.49 -1.66 19.32
N ASN A 58 -1.06 -2.68 20.07
CA ASN A 58 -0.67 -2.56 21.48
C ASN A 58 0.41 -3.60 21.81
N SER A 59 1.02 -3.49 22.97
CA SER A 59 2.13 -4.35 23.41
C SER A 59 1.76 -5.85 23.61
N GLY A 60 0.48 -6.20 23.56
CA GLY A 60 0.03 -7.60 23.62
C GLY A 60 0.08 -8.33 22.27
N VAL A 61 0.32 -7.62 21.18
CA VAL A 61 0.51 -8.22 19.84
C VAL A 61 1.89 -8.87 19.79
N THR A 62 1.95 -10.17 19.50
CA THR A 62 3.18 -10.97 19.48
C THR A 62 3.51 -11.61 18.14
N ALA A 63 2.74 -11.31 17.11
CA ALA A 63 2.94 -11.87 15.78
C ALA A 63 4.30 -11.47 15.19
N ASN A 64 5.02 -12.43 14.61
CA ASN A 64 6.31 -12.16 13.94
C ASN A 64 6.14 -11.43 12.61
N LYS A 65 5.01 -11.58 11.97
CA LYS A 65 4.62 -10.93 10.72
C LYS A 65 3.29 -10.24 10.92
N LEU A 66 3.27 -8.94 10.73
CA LEU A 66 2.11 -8.11 11.04
C LEU A 66 1.79 -7.19 9.86
N VAL A 67 0.54 -7.16 9.47
CA VAL A 67 -0.01 -6.17 8.54
C VAL A 67 -0.97 -5.27 9.30
N LEU A 68 -0.68 -3.98 9.28
CA LEU A 68 -1.49 -2.95 9.92
C LEU A 68 -2.27 -2.19 8.86
N MET A 69 -3.57 -2.16 9.01
CA MET A 69 -4.49 -1.48 8.11
C MET A 69 -4.87 -0.14 8.69
N PHE A 70 -4.76 0.91 7.89
CA PHE A 70 -5.16 2.27 8.27
C PHE A 70 -5.92 2.91 7.10
N GLY A 71 -7.21 3.12 7.26
CA GLY A 71 -8.11 3.62 6.20
C GLY A 71 -8.73 4.99 6.48
N ASP A 72 -8.34 5.65 7.57
CA ASP A 72 -9.01 6.89 8.01
C ASP A 72 -8.82 8.05 7.03
N ILE A 73 -7.68 8.14 6.35
CA ILE A 73 -7.39 9.24 5.42
C ILE A 73 -8.40 9.23 4.27
N ASP A 74 -8.64 8.07 3.68
CA ASP A 74 -9.55 7.90 2.57
C ASP A 74 -11.00 8.14 2.99
N GLN A 75 -11.44 7.49 4.06
CA GLN A 75 -12.79 7.66 4.62
C GLN A 75 -13.10 9.11 5.02
N VAL A 76 -12.12 9.81 5.59
CA VAL A 76 -12.28 11.21 5.99
C VAL A 76 -12.25 12.12 4.77
N GLY A 77 -11.38 11.84 3.79
CA GLY A 77 -11.34 12.55 2.51
C GLY A 77 -12.67 12.46 1.77
N GLU A 78 -13.24 11.28 1.62
CA GLU A 78 -14.55 11.07 0.99
C GLU A 78 -15.69 11.78 1.74
N LYS A 79 -15.74 11.65 3.06
CA LYS A 79 -16.83 12.21 3.87
C LYS A 79 -16.73 13.72 4.11
N LYS A 80 -15.53 14.22 4.40
CA LYS A 80 -15.29 15.62 4.78
C LYS A 80 -14.74 16.47 3.65
N GLN A 81 -14.32 15.84 2.55
CA GLN A 81 -13.70 16.52 1.42
C GLN A 81 -12.52 17.40 1.89
N LEU A 82 -12.38 18.61 1.39
CA LEU A 82 -11.30 19.53 1.79
C LEU A 82 -11.22 19.79 3.30
N ALA A 83 -12.31 19.66 4.04
CA ALA A 83 -12.28 19.85 5.48
C ALA A 83 -11.48 18.74 6.20
N GLY A 84 -11.37 17.55 5.60
CA GLY A 84 -10.56 16.43 6.12
C GLY A 84 -9.06 16.67 6.07
N LEU A 85 -8.59 17.58 5.21
CA LEU A 85 -7.16 17.91 5.12
C LEU A 85 -6.56 18.46 6.42
N LYS A 86 -7.37 19.04 7.27
CA LYS A 86 -6.93 19.55 8.59
C LYS A 86 -6.42 18.43 9.50
N ASP A 87 -6.88 17.22 9.28
CA ASP A 87 -6.57 16.07 10.11
C ASP A 87 -5.27 15.36 9.65
N ILE A 88 -4.72 15.67 8.46
CA ILE A 88 -3.55 14.99 7.89
C ILE A 88 -2.34 15.02 8.81
N ASN A 89 -2.03 16.17 9.43
CA ASN A 89 -0.90 16.26 10.36
C ASN A 89 -1.08 15.36 11.60
N ALA A 90 -2.32 15.19 12.06
CA ALA A 90 -2.63 14.29 13.17
C ALA A 90 -2.45 12.82 12.75
N TYR A 91 -2.82 12.47 11.54
CA TYR A 91 -2.60 11.12 10.99
C TYR A 91 -1.10 10.83 10.81
N GLU A 92 -0.33 11.78 10.31
CA GLU A 92 1.13 11.63 10.19
C GLU A 92 1.79 11.40 11.55
N ALA A 93 1.41 12.18 12.57
CA ALA A 93 1.91 12.01 13.93
C ALA A 93 1.52 10.63 14.50
N PHE A 94 0.28 10.20 14.31
CA PHE A 94 -0.23 8.91 14.77
C PHE A 94 0.52 7.75 14.11
N VAL A 95 0.66 7.74 12.79
CA VAL A 95 1.40 6.70 12.07
C VAL A 95 2.87 6.67 12.50
N SER A 96 3.49 7.83 12.71
CA SER A 96 4.87 7.93 13.18
C SER A 96 5.04 7.36 14.59
N GLU A 97 4.08 7.61 15.49
CA GLU A 97 4.05 7.01 16.83
C GLU A 97 3.97 5.49 16.73
N LYS A 98 3.06 4.95 15.91
CA LYS A 98 2.88 3.51 15.74
C LYS A 98 4.10 2.81 15.12
N ILE A 99 4.83 3.47 14.24
CA ILE A 99 6.12 2.96 13.74
C ILE A 99 7.15 2.86 14.88
N ASN A 100 7.20 3.84 15.77
CA ASN A 100 8.08 3.77 16.94
C ASN A 100 7.64 2.68 17.92
N ASP A 101 6.33 2.48 18.12
CA ASP A 101 5.79 1.39 18.94
C ASP A 101 6.26 0.03 18.39
N LEU A 102 6.16 -0.20 17.07
CA LEU A 102 6.62 -1.43 16.43
C LEU A 102 8.10 -1.71 16.71
N PHE A 103 8.97 -0.71 16.59
CA PHE A 103 10.38 -0.88 16.92
C PHE A 103 10.60 -1.15 18.41
N SER A 104 9.81 -0.53 19.29
CA SER A 104 9.86 -0.79 20.74
C SER A 104 9.37 -2.18 21.10
N MET A 105 8.45 -2.76 20.30
CA MET A 105 7.99 -4.14 20.41
C MET A 105 8.98 -5.15 19.82
N GLY A 106 10.08 -4.70 19.20
CA GLY A 106 11.14 -5.58 18.70
C GLY A 106 11.07 -5.90 17.21
N TYR A 107 10.14 -5.30 16.45
CA TYR A 107 10.15 -5.45 14.99
C TYR A 107 11.41 -4.82 14.40
N GLY A 108 12.12 -5.58 13.56
CA GLY A 108 13.39 -5.14 12.97
C GLY A 108 13.21 -4.23 11.76
N LYS A 109 12.13 -4.43 11.03
CA LYS A 109 11.78 -3.67 9.83
C LYS A 109 10.30 -3.34 9.79
N VAL A 110 9.99 -2.16 9.29
CA VAL A 110 8.62 -1.68 9.05
C VAL A 110 8.54 -1.15 7.62
N TYR A 111 7.55 -1.58 6.88
CA TYR A 111 7.24 -1.08 5.54
C TYR A 111 5.94 -0.27 5.61
N LEU A 112 5.95 0.93 5.02
CA LEU A 112 4.78 1.79 4.90
C LEU A 112 4.52 2.06 3.42
N THR A 113 3.34 1.74 2.97
CA THR A 113 2.87 2.02 1.61
C THR A 113 1.37 2.30 1.60
N ALA A 114 0.81 2.66 0.46
CA ALA A 114 -0.62 2.80 0.23
C ALA A 114 -1.05 1.93 -0.96
N ASP A 115 -2.33 1.70 -1.08
CA ASP A 115 -2.96 1.01 -2.20
C ASP A 115 -3.17 1.94 -3.40
N HIS A 116 -3.48 3.20 -3.18
CA HIS A 116 -3.56 4.27 -4.16
C HIS A 116 -3.28 5.64 -3.51
N GLY A 117 -3.24 6.68 -4.32
CA GLY A 117 -3.25 8.06 -3.88
C GLY A 117 -4.57 8.74 -4.19
N PHE A 118 -4.61 10.06 -4.08
CA PHE A 118 -5.80 10.87 -4.31
C PHE A 118 -5.44 12.24 -4.88
N VAL A 119 -6.43 12.89 -5.50
CA VAL A 119 -6.34 14.28 -5.93
C VAL A 119 -7.15 15.20 -5.03
N ILE A 120 -6.67 16.42 -4.92
CA ILE A 120 -7.37 17.53 -4.25
C ILE A 120 -7.63 18.59 -5.32
N THR A 121 -8.90 18.77 -5.66
CA THR A 121 -9.32 19.61 -6.78
C THR A 121 -9.88 20.97 -6.36
N GLY A 122 -9.99 21.24 -5.07
CA GLY A 122 -10.71 22.39 -4.58
C GLY A 122 -12.24 22.21 -4.65
N ILE A 123 -12.97 23.28 -4.44
CA ILE A 123 -14.44 23.27 -4.63
C ILE A 123 -14.70 23.49 -6.12
N LEU A 124 -15.33 22.52 -6.77
CA LEU A 124 -15.69 22.57 -8.17
C LEU A 124 -17.19 22.81 -8.33
N ASP A 125 -17.54 23.66 -9.31
CA ASP A 125 -18.90 23.78 -9.82
C ASP A 125 -19.21 22.69 -10.84
N GLU A 126 -20.48 22.45 -11.14
CA GLU A 126 -20.88 21.46 -12.16
C GLU A 126 -20.25 21.75 -13.55
N ALA A 127 -20.04 23.04 -13.87
CA ALA A 127 -19.39 23.46 -15.11
C ALA A 127 -17.89 23.11 -15.20
N ASP A 128 -17.25 22.82 -14.07
CA ASP A 128 -15.84 22.44 -14.03
C ASP A 128 -15.62 20.96 -14.29
N LYS A 129 -16.66 20.15 -14.21
CA LYS A 129 -16.60 18.71 -14.38
C LYS A 129 -16.49 18.31 -15.86
N ILE A 130 -15.89 17.16 -16.11
CA ILE A 130 -15.75 16.61 -17.45
C ILE A 130 -17.01 15.81 -17.79
N PRO A 131 -17.66 16.02 -18.94
CA PRO A 131 -18.79 15.21 -19.33
C PRO A 131 -18.36 13.75 -19.52
N VAL A 132 -19.20 12.84 -19.03
CA VAL A 132 -19.06 11.41 -19.31
C VAL A 132 -19.16 11.22 -20.82
N PRO A 133 -18.25 10.47 -21.46
CA PRO A 133 -18.33 10.22 -22.91
C PRO A 133 -19.63 9.54 -23.30
N ASP A 134 -20.17 9.91 -24.45
CA ASP A 134 -21.26 9.13 -25.06
C ASP A 134 -20.72 7.76 -25.48
N GLY A 135 -21.52 6.70 -25.27
CA GLY A 135 -21.13 5.35 -25.65
C GLY A 135 -21.74 4.27 -24.74
N ASP A 136 -21.29 3.04 -24.89
CA ASP A 136 -21.71 1.91 -24.08
C ASP A 136 -20.97 1.91 -22.73
N ILE A 137 -21.40 2.81 -21.86
CA ILE A 137 -20.84 2.98 -20.51
C ILE A 137 -21.47 1.95 -19.57
N ILE A 138 -20.63 1.03 -19.05
CA ILE A 138 -21.03 0.02 -18.06
C ILE A 138 -21.10 0.64 -16.67
N LYS A 139 -20.10 1.46 -16.31
CA LYS A 139 -19.96 2.10 -15.00
C LYS A 139 -19.32 3.46 -15.15
N SER A 140 -19.84 4.43 -14.44
CA SER A 140 -19.24 5.76 -14.32
C SER A 140 -19.02 6.11 -12.87
N GLU A 141 -17.79 6.43 -12.54
CA GLU A 141 -17.33 6.91 -11.24
C GLU A 141 -16.74 8.33 -11.38
N GLU A 142 -16.36 8.94 -10.28
CA GLU A 142 -15.87 10.31 -10.30
C GLU A 142 -14.63 10.50 -11.15
N ARG A 143 -13.73 9.52 -11.16
CA ARG A 143 -12.41 9.65 -11.79
C ARG A 143 -12.18 8.69 -12.95
N PHE A 144 -13.07 7.72 -13.17
CA PHE A 144 -12.98 6.77 -14.28
C PHE A 144 -14.34 6.33 -14.77
N CYS A 145 -14.38 5.83 -16.00
CA CYS A 145 -15.54 5.12 -16.55
C CYS A 145 -15.10 3.79 -17.15
N LEU A 146 -15.96 2.81 -17.10
CA LEU A 146 -15.81 1.50 -17.75
C LEU A 146 -16.76 1.42 -18.93
N ALA A 147 -16.25 1.02 -20.10
CA ALA A 147 -17.02 1.01 -21.34
C ALA A 147 -16.69 -0.20 -22.22
N ASN A 148 -17.56 -0.50 -23.18
CA ASN A 148 -17.34 -1.55 -24.17
C ASN A 148 -16.91 -1.00 -25.54
N ASP A 149 -16.83 0.29 -25.70
CA ASP A 149 -16.42 0.94 -26.94
C ASP A 149 -15.19 1.83 -26.75
N THR A 150 -14.69 2.41 -27.84
CA THR A 150 -13.50 3.26 -27.89
C THR A 150 -13.81 4.75 -28.05
N LEU A 151 -15.06 5.15 -27.81
CA LEU A 151 -15.45 6.54 -27.95
C LEU A 151 -14.75 7.39 -26.89
N GLY A 152 -13.92 8.29 -27.34
CA GLY A 152 -13.17 9.20 -26.51
C GLY A 152 -13.28 10.63 -26.99
N ASN A 153 -12.78 11.56 -26.20
CA ASN A 153 -12.64 12.96 -26.55
C ASN A 153 -11.27 13.49 -26.09
N GLU A 154 -10.98 14.75 -26.39
CA GLU A 154 -9.71 15.36 -26.04
C GLU A 154 -9.41 15.44 -24.54
N ASN A 155 -10.43 15.34 -23.68
CA ASN A 155 -10.31 15.50 -22.24
C ASN A 155 -10.13 14.15 -21.50
N ILE A 156 -10.12 13.02 -22.22
CA ILE A 156 -10.02 11.70 -21.63
C ILE A 156 -8.87 10.89 -22.22
N ILE A 157 -8.37 9.95 -21.40
CA ILE A 157 -7.45 8.90 -21.80
C ILE A 157 -8.25 7.62 -21.90
N VAL A 158 -8.16 6.94 -23.03
CA VAL A 158 -8.78 5.62 -23.23
C VAL A 158 -7.69 4.55 -23.09
N ARG A 159 -7.91 3.59 -22.22
CA ARG A 159 -7.04 2.43 -22.07
C ARG A 159 -7.77 1.18 -22.54
N SER A 160 -7.20 0.51 -23.55
CA SER A 160 -7.73 -0.72 -24.12
C SER A 160 -7.30 -1.96 -23.33
N GLN A 161 -7.49 -1.92 -22.03
CA GLN A 161 -7.21 -3.07 -21.16
C GLN A 161 -8.51 -3.56 -20.55
N LYS A 162 -8.80 -4.84 -20.76
CA LYS A 162 -9.95 -5.49 -20.14
C LYS A 162 -9.86 -5.34 -18.62
N TYR A 163 -10.96 -4.91 -18.02
CA TYR A 163 -11.11 -4.81 -16.59
C TYR A 163 -12.51 -5.27 -16.19
N LYS A 164 -12.61 -6.37 -15.44
CA LYS A 164 -13.87 -7.02 -15.12
C LYS A 164 -14.68 -7.27 -16.40
N GLU A 165 -15.88 -6.69 -16.52
CA GLU A 165 -16.79 -6.85 -17.65
C GLU A 165 -16.53 -5.87 -18.80
N SER A 166 -15.66 -4.84 -18.57
CA SER A 166 -15.41 -3.81 -19.57
C SER A 166 -14.25 -4.15 -20.52
N GLN A 167 -14.32 -3.64 -21.76
CA GLN A 167 -13.26 -3.72 -22.75
C GLN A 167 -12.26 -2.56 -22.59
N TYR A 168 -12.75 -1.41 -22.12
CA TYR A 168 -12.01 -0.15 -22.05
C TYR A 168 -12.20 0.55 -20.71
N GLN A 169 -11.18 1.28 -20.32
CA GLN A 169 -11.17 2.14 -19.15
C GLN A 169 -10.94 3.57 -19.60
N TYR A 170 -11.75 4.50 -19.15
CA TYR A 170 -11.67 5.92 -19.47
C TYR A 170 -11.27 6.70 -18.24
N TYR A 171 -10.27 7.56 -18.37
CA TYR A 171 -9.75 8.40 -17.29
C TYR A 171 -9.71 9.87 -17.75
N ALA A 172 -10.00 10.79 -16.84
CA ALA A 172 -9.79 12.20 -17.08
C ALA A 172 -8.30 12.49 -17.29
N LYS A 173 -7.96 13.35 -18.29
CA LYS A 173 -6.59 13.85 -18.49
C LYS A 173 -6.15 14.85 -17.41
N SER A 174 -7.10 15.40 -16.66
CA SER A 174 -6.88 16.38 -15.62
C SER A 174 -7.23 15.81 -14.24
N ASP A 175 -7.07 16.63 -13.23
CA ASP A 175 -7.53 16.38 -11.85
C ASP A 175 -9.05 16.54 -11.68
N LYS A 176 -9.77 17.04 -12.70
CA LYS A 176 -11.22 17.24 -12.69
C LYS A 176 -11.97 15.90 -12.72
N PRO A 177 -13.06 15.76 -11.94
CA PRO A 177 -13.91 14.58 -11.97
C PRO A 177 -14.82 14.57 -13.21
N PHE A 178 -15.34 13.41 -13.54
CA PHE A 178 -16.48 13.29 -14.44
C PHE A 178 -17.75 13.89 -13.80
N VAL A 179 -18.72 14.24 -14.62
CA VAL A 179 -19.99 14.77 -14.15
C VAL A 179 -20.64 13.76 -13.20
N SER A 180 -20.81 14.16 -11.95
CA SER A 180 -21.41 13.39 -10.88
C SER A 180 -22.16 14.33 -9.92
N LYS A 181 -23.03 13.83 -9.07
CA LYS A 181 -23.78 14.67 -8.14
C LYS A 181 -22.88 15.20 -7.03
N GLY A 182 -22.95 16.50 -6.74
CA GLY A 182 -22.29 17.15 -5.61
C GLY A 182 -20.98 17.85 -5.96
N ALA A 183 -20.41 18.54 -4.98
CA ALA A 183 -19.12 19.20 -5.06
C ALA A 183 -18.05 18.24 -4.54
N TYR A 184 -16.98 18.08 -5.30
CA TYR A 184 -15.85 17.22 -4.94
C TYR A 184 -14.60 18.07 -4.74
N GLY A 185 -13.93 17.86 -3.64
CA GLY A 185 -12.62 18.45 -3.36
C GLY A 185 -11.56 17.39 -3.12
N TYR A 186 -11.98 16.13 -2.92
CA TYR A 186 -11.17 14.94 -2.74
C TYR A 186 -11.73 13.84 -3.64
N ALA A 187 -10.90 13.20 -4.43
CA ALA A 187 -11.29 12.10 -5.29
C ALA A 187 -10.11 11.16 -5.59
N HIS A 188 -10.39 9.91 -5.91
CA HIS A 188 -9.44 8.90 -6.35
C HIS A 188 -10.08 8.00 -7.42
N GLY A 189 -9.29 7.10 -8.01
CA GLY A 189 -9.74 6.19 -9.07
C GLY A 189 -9.24 6.57 -10.45
N GLY A 190 -8.57 7.72 -10.60
CA GLY A 190 -8.09 8.23 -11.87
C GLY A 190 -6.66 7.83 -12.23
N PHE A 191 -6.07 8.59 -13.16
CA PHE A 191 -4.76 8.31 -13.75
C PHE A 191 -3.78 9.49 -13.59
N THR A 192 -4.02 10.37 -12.64
CA THR A 192 -3.06 11.45 -12.36
C THR A 192 -1.85 10.92 -11.57
N PRO A 193 -0.70 11.60 -11.64
CA PRO A 193 0.46 11.23 -10.82
C PRO A 193 0.14 11.16 -9.32
N GLN A 194 -0.73 12.03 -8.82
CA GLN A 194 -1.15 12.07 -7.42
C GLN A 194 -1.95 10.83 -7.00
N GLU A 195 -2.69 10.23 -7.91
CA GLU A 195 -3.46 9.01 -7.69
C GLU A 195 -2.62 7.74 -7.88
N CYS A 196 -1.63 7.79 -8.79
CA CYS A 196 -0.91 6.60 -9.25
C CYS A 196 0.48 6.43 -8.64
N ILE A 197 1.17 7.52 -8.26
CA ILE A 197 2.53 7.44 -7.71
C ILE A 197 2.44 7.28 -6.19
N ILE A 198 2.78 6.09 -5.70
CA ILE A 198 2.70 5.74 -4.30
C ILE A 198 4.09 5.74 -3.69
N PRO A 199 4.34 6.47 -2.59
CA PRO A 199 5.56 6.33 -1.83
C PRO A 199 5.55 4.99 -1.09
N SER A 200 6.69 4.32 -1.10
CA SER A 200 6.94 3.12 -0.30
C SER A 200 8.16 3.37 0.56
N TYR A 201 7.99 3.26 1.86
CA TYR A 201 9.05 3.47 2.83
C TYR A 201 9.45 2.15 3.47
N GLU A 202 10.73 1.94 3.60
CA GLU A 202 11.33 0.90 4.44
C GLU A 202 12.03 1.58 5.62
N PHE A 203 11.60 1.26 6.82
CA PHE A 203 12.24 1.70 8.05
C PHE A 203 12.95 0.52 8.71
N ALA A 204 14.17 0.73 9.18
CA ALA A 204 14.95 -0.27 9.91
C ALA A 204 15.53 0.34 11.17
N ASN A 205 15.59 -0.45 12.23
CA ASN A 205 16.26 -0.05 13.46
C ASN A 205 17.78 -0.27 13.30
N GLU A 206 18.55 0.81 13.29
CA GLU A 206 20.03 0.73 13.18
C GLU A 206 20.70 0.06 14.39
N ASN A 207 20.01 0.01 15.54
CA ASN A 207 20.53 -0.61 16.74
C ASN A 207 20.30 -2.13 16.81
N GLN A 208 19.56 -2.73 15.87
CA GLN A 208 19.55 -4.17 15.70
C GLN A 208 20.79 -4.57 14.89
N GLU A 209 21.88 -4.81 15.59
CA GLU A 209 23.02 -5.49 15.00
C GLU A 209 22.52 -6.81 14.40
N SER A 210 22.75 -7.00 13.11
CA SER A 210 22.51 -8.29 12.49
C SER A 210 23.32 -9.33 13.26
N LEU A 211 22.67 -10.27 13.92
CA LEU A 211 23.36 -11.39 14.54
C LEU A 211 24.13 -12.10 13.43
N GLY A 212 25.44 -11.85 13.38
CA GLY A 212 26.32 -12.59 12.49
C GLY A 212 26.35 -14.05 12.93
N VAL A 213 25.79 -14.93 12.10
CA VAL A 213 25.92 -16.38 12.33
C VAL A 213 27.11 -16.87 11.58
N PHE A 214 28.08 -17.45 12.31
CA PHE A 214 29.30 -18.01 11.74
C PHE A 214 29.34 -19.53 11.95
N ILE A 215 29.87 -20.24 10.96
CA ILE A 215 30.13 -21.67 11.08
C ILE A 215 31.55 -21.83 11.62
N VAL A 216 31.70 -22.23 12.88
CA VAL A 216 33.01 -22.35 13.54
C VAL A 216 33.80 -23.59 13.14
N ASN A 217 33.15 -24.63 12.64
CA ASN A 217 33.81 -25.84 12.16
C ASN A 217 33.89 -25.91 10.63
N LYS A 218 34.02 -24.77 9.96
CA LYS A 218 34.05 -24.67 8.50
C LYS A 218 35.13 -25.56 7.86
N SER A 219 36.30 -25.66 8.47
CA SER A 219 37.40 -26.52 7.99
C SER A 219 37.05 -28.02 8.01
N ALA A 220 36.24 -28.45 8.99
CA ALA A 220 35.77 -29.84 9.06
C ALA A 220 34.72 -30.15 7.98
N LEU A 221 34.03 -29.13 7.46
CA LEU A 221 33.03 -29.28 6.41
C LEU A 221 33.64 -29.32 4.99
N LEU A 222 34.91 -28.96 4.81
CA LEU A 222 35.58 -28.99 3.51
C LEU A 222 35.89 -30.43 3.04
N ASN A 223 35.95 -31.40 3.96
CA ASN A 223 36.29 -32.80 3.65
C ASN A 223 35.25 -33.74 4.27
N VAL A 224 33.99 -33.60 3.91
CA VAL A 224 32.92 -34.49 4.37
C VAL A 224 32.96 -35.78 3.56
N THR A 225 33.33 -36.88 4.19
CA THR A 225 33.41 -38.24 3.57
C THR A 225 32.27 -39.16 4.03
N GLY A 226 31.46 -38.71 4.99
CA GLY A 226 30.36 -39.50 5.56
C GLY A 226 28.98 -38.98 5.18
N THR A 227 27.97 -39.82 5.39
CA THR A 227 26.56 -39.48 5.13
C THR A 227 25.98 -38.47 6.17
N TYR A 228 26.64 -38.33 7.33
CA TYR A 228 26.25 -37.42 8.42
C TYR A 228 27.38 -36.48 8.75
N PHE A 229 27.08 -35.20 8.96
CA PHE A 229 28.00 -34.18 9.44
C PHE A 229 27.31 -33.20 10.37
N THR A 230 28.09 -32.61 11.27
CA THR A 230 27.59 -31.63 12.23
C THR A 230 28.02 -30.24 11.86
N VAL A 231 27.05 -29.33 11.70
CA VAL A 231 27.29 -27.89 11.56
C VAL A 231 27.20 -27.26 12.94
N LYS A 232 28.21 -26.48 13.34
CA LYS A 232 28.21 -25.71 14.58
C LYS A 232 28.06 -24.22 14.28
N PRO A 233 26.84 -23.71 14.23
CA PRO A 233 26.61 -22.27 14.10
C PRO A 233 26.89 -21.58 15.45
N VAL A 234 27.49 -20.40 15.40
CA VAL A 234 27.70 -19.53 16.55
C VAL A 234 27.21 -18.14 16.17
N SER A 235 26.40 -17.55 17.02
CA SER A 235 25.96 -16.16 16.93
C SER A 235 26.76 -15.33 17.93
N TYR A 236 27.43 -14.29 17.45
CA TYR A 236 28.12 -13.32 18.30
C TYR A 236 27.28 -12.05 18.41
N THR A 237 26.79 -11.77 19.60
CA THR A 237 26.51 -10.39 19.99
C THR A 237 27.84 -9.72 20.34
N HIS A 238 28.09 -8.50 19.91
CA HIS A 238 29.28 -7.76 20.31
C HIS A 238 29.34 -7.64 21.83
N LEU A 239 30.16 -8.50 22.43
CA LEU A 239 30.64 -8.28 23.78
C LEU A 239 31.76 -7.21 23.66
N THR A 240 31.44 -5.97 23.98
CA THR A 240 32.48 -4.97 24.32
C THR A 240 33.17 -5.48 25.56
N LEU A 241 34.38 -5.96 25.40
CA LEU A 241 35.27 -6.22 26.54
C LEU A 241 35.53 -4.88 27.24
N PRO A 242 35.35 -4.78 28.56
CA PRO A 242 35.76 -3.59 29.27
C PRO A 242 37.30 -3.46 29.16
N THR A 243 37.76 -2.28 28.76
CA THR A 243 39.14 -1.85 28.80
C THR A 243 39.61 -1.64 30.24
#